data_518de4d0c4052887dfb077df6e4e253c
#
_entry.id   518de4d0c4052887dfb077df6e4e253c
#
_cell.length_a   1.000
_cell.length_b   1.000
_cell.length_c   1.000
_cell.angle_alpha   90.00
_cell.angle_beta   90.00
_cell.angle_gamma   90.00
#
_symmetry.space_group_name_H-M   'P 1'
#
loop_
_entity.id
_entity.type
_entity.pdbx_description
1 polymer ?
#
loop_
_entity_poly.entity_id
_entity_poly.type
_entity_poly.pdbx_seq_one_letter_code
_entity_poly.pdbx_strand_id
1 'polypeptide(L)'
;RFERLTPFKIREVLIVSSPFDHYVLEESGHLSELIAQEYSELNLTQAPRFIHSPNAVDAIALLRERSIDLVITMLRIGTMKVHEFAQQVKSIQPGLRVVLLAYNTRELATLREGAGLDYTFVWHGDSRILLAICKLMEDERNVHHDVEKGDVQVILLVEDSRRFYSSYLPILYRMLVKQTSRLMYEGANLLEKNLRLRARAKILLATNHEDAMLHIERYSEIIIGVFTDGEFPTKSGLRKNAGLDLVKEIRLRNPHMPILFQSKNPELAEPARALKTTFLHKESPTLRKRIQNFMEQHMSFGDFIFRGEAGEEICRAKDLRQLRDQLIEVPIDCVGRHASRNHFSHWLRTRTEFGLAAAIRPKKLDDFEELEGVRDFLLSSINDFLVANRKRQIRDYSAGLEKVGGFQKLGSGTLGGKGRGLAFFYSK
;
A
#
# COMPACT_ATOMS: atom_id res chain seq x y z
N ARG A 1 15.97 -9.37 6.92
CA ARG A 1 15.52 -8.64 5.71
C ARG A 1 14.49 -7.56 6.05
N PHE A 2 13.40 -7.88 6.74
CA PHE A 2 12.33 -6.93 7.10
C PHE A 2 12.77 -5.81 8.06
N GLU A 3 13.75 -6.06 8.92
CA GLU A 3 14.25 -5.08 9.90
C GLU A 3 14.80 -3.81 9.24
N ARG A 4 15.32 -3.93 8.02
CA ARG A 4 15.90 -2.85 7.25
C ARG A 4 14.88 -2.04 6.45
N LEU A 5 13.62 -2.52 6.33
CA LEU A 5 12.58 -1.84 5.58
C LEU A 5 11.97 -0.69 6.37
N THR A 6 11.47 0.30 5.65
CA THR A 6 10.87 1.52 6.19
C THR A 6 11.77 2.17 7.26
N PRO A 7 13.01 2.56 6.90
CA PRO A 7 13.93 3.20 7.84
C PRO A 7 13.40 4.53 8.35
N PHE A 8 12.73 5.30 7.50
CA PHE A 8 12.07 6.53 7.90
C PHE A 8 10.64 6.24 8.37
N LYS A 9 10.32 6.74 9.56
CA LYS A 9 8.97 6.69 10.14
C LYS A 9 8.62 8.05 10.71
N ILE A 10 7.40 8.47 10.50
CA ILE A 10 6.87 9.65 11.13
C ILE A 10 6.53 9.32 12.59
N ARG A 11 7.18 10.01 13.51
CA ARG A 11 7.01 9.85 14.96
C ARG A 11 6.35 11.07 15.59
N GLU A 12 6.74 12.27 15.14
CA GLU A 12 6.21 13.54 15.63
C GLU A 12 5.62 14.36 14.47
N VAL A 13 4.33 14.68 14.61
CA VAL A 13 3.56 15.48 13.66
C VAL A 13 3.14 16.78 14.34
N LEU A 14 3.51 17.91 13.77
CA LEU A 14 3.06 19.21 14.22
C LEU A 14 1.80 19.61 13.46
N ILE A 15 0.67 19.76 14.16
CA ILE A 15 -0.57 20.32 13.61
C ILE A 15 -0.61 21.80 13.94
N VAL A 16 -0.70 22.64 12.91
CA VAL A 16 -0.82 24.09 13.06
C VAL A 16 -2.21 24.52 12.60
N SER A 17 -3.03 24.93 13.55
CA SER A 17 -4.42 25.30 13.26
C SER A 17 -4.96 26.26 14.33
N SER A 18 -5.99 27.03 14.00
CA SER A 18 -6.70 27.82 15.02
C SER A 18 -7.24 26.92 16.14
N PRO A 19 -7.48 27.44 17.35
CA PRO A 19 -8.11 26.67 18.43
C PRO A 19 -9.47 26.08 18.03
N PHE A 20 -10.23 26.81 17.23
CA PHE A 20 -11.52 26.33 16.70
C PHE A 20 -11.34 25.16 15.74
N ASP A 21 -10.42 25.29 14.78
CA ASP A 21 -10.14 24.22 13.81
C ASP A 21 -9.60 22.97 14.51
N HIS A 22 -8.76 23.14 15.54
CA HIS A 22 -8.28 22.03 16.36
C HIS A 22 -9.42 21.34 17.11
N TYR A 23 -10.32 22.12 17.71
CA TYR A 23 -11.50 21.58 18.38
C TYR A 23 -12.36 20.74 17.42
N VAL A 24 -12.59 21.23 16.19
CA VAL A 24 -13.35 20.49 15.18
C VAL A 24 -12.66 19.17 14.80
N LEU A 25 -11.33 19.17 14.68
CA LEU A 25 -10.56 17.95 14.42
C LEU A 25 -10.68 16.94 15.58
N GLU A 26 -10.63 17.41 16.83
CA GLU A 26 -10.76 16.57 18.01
C GLU A 26 -12.21 16.09 18.22
N GLU A 27 -13.21 16.96 18.06
CA GLU A 27 -14.63 16.61 18.23
C GLU A 27 -15.10 15.63 17.16
N SER A 28 -14.70 15.84 15.90
CA SER A 28 -15.06 14.97 14.78
C SER A 28 -14.54 13.55 14.92
N GLY A 29 -13.58 13.33 15.82
CA GLY A 29 -12.99 12.03 15.84
C GLY A 29 -12.13 11.67 17.03
N HIS A 30 -12.13 12.37 18.16
CA HIS A 30 -11.18 12.04 19.24
C HIS A 30 -9.81 11.69 18.62
N LEU A 31 -9.22 12.65 17.91
CA LEU A 31 -8.12 12.48 16.97
C LEU A 31 -7.05 11.51 17.47
N SER A 32 -6.61 11.73 18.71
CA SER A 32 -5.60 10.90 19.36
C SER A 32 -6.08 9.47 19.62
N GLU A 33 -7.36 9.30 20.01
CA GLU A 33 -7.94 7.99 20.29
C GLU A 33 -8.20 7.20 19.01
N LEU A 34 -8.75 7.84 17.96
CA LEU A 34 -8.99 7.17 16.68
C LEU A 34 -7.70 6.76 15.99
N ILE A 35 -6.66 7.59 16.05
CA ILE A 35 -5.36 7.21 15.51
C ILE A 35 -4.79 6.06 16.32
N ALA A 36 -4.85 6.10 17.64
CA ALA A 36 -4.41 5.00 18.49
C ALA A 36 -5.23 3.73 18.23
N GLN A 37 -6.53 3.85 18.05
CA GLN A 37 -7.42 2.74 17.72
C GLN A 37 -7.12 2.17 16.33
N GLU A 38 -7.03 2.98 15.28
CA GLU A 38 -6.65 2.54 13.93
C GLU A 38 -5.26 1.88 13.93
N TYR A 39 -4.28 2.45 14.65
CA TYR A 39 -2.97 1.83 14.81
C TYR A 39 -3.04 0.50 15.56
N SER A 40 -3.89 0.39 16.58
CA SER A 40 -4.13 -0.85 17.33
C SER A 40 -4.85 -1.89 16.48
N GLU A 41 -5.95 -1.52 15.81
CA GLU A 41 -6.70 -2.40 14.91
C GLU A 41 -5.84 -2.92 13.75
N LEU A 42 -4.91 -2.08 13.30
CA LEU A 42 -3.97 -2.40 12.24
C LEU A 42 -2.67 -3.04 12.77
N ASN A 43 -2.58 -3.33 14.08
CA ASN A 43 -1.38 -3.86 14.74
C ASN A 43 -0.10 -3.05 14.44
N LEU A 44 -0.22 -1.74 14.24
CA LEU A 44 0.90 -0.83 14.05
C LEU A 44 1.48 -0.45 15.42
N THR A 45 2.76 -0.65 15.62
CA THR A 45 3.40 -0.62 16.94
C THR A 45 3.68 0.75 17.52
N GLN A 46 3.61 1.81 16.72
CA GLN A 46 3.91 3.17 17.19
C GLN A 46 3.05 4.16 16.40
N ALA A 47 2.00 4.66 17.03
CA ALA A 47 1.24 5.79 16.52
C ALA A 47 2.12 7.05 16.57
N PRO A 48 2.08 7.92 15.54
CA PRO A 48 2.72 9.23 15.60
C PRO A 48 2.11 10.04 16.74
N ARG A 49 2.96 10.82 17.40
CA ARG A 49 2.52 11.80 18.37
C ARG A 49 2.13 13.07 17.64
N PHE A 50 0.92 13.52 17.86
CA PHE A 50 0.43 14.79 17.33
C PHE A 50 0.64 15.89 18.37
N ILE A 51 1.27 16.98 17.94
CA ILE A 51 1.54 18.18 18.75
C ILE A 51 0.75 19.32 18.08
N HIS A 52 -0.08 20.00 18.83
CA HIS A 52 -0.84 21.14 18.33
C HIS A 52 -0.14 22.46 18.64
N SER A 53 -0.11 23.36 17.65
CA SER A 53 0.25 24.76 17.80
C SER A 53 -0.90 25.65 17.31
N PRO A 54 -1.34 26.64 18.11
CA PRO A 54 -2.51 27.47 17.79
C PRO A 54 -2.24 28.50 16.68
N ASN A 55 -0.99 28.74 16.34
CA ASN A 55 -0.59 29.71 15.32
C ASN A 55 0.80 29.40 14.74
N ALA A 56 1.14 30.11 13.65
CA ALA A 56 2.41 29.93 12.95
C ALA A 56 3.63 30.37 13.77
N VAL A 57 3.53 31.39 14.62
CA VAL A 57 4.65 31.90 15.41
C VAL A 57 5.10 30.87 16.43
N ASP A 58 4.16 30.34 17.20
CA ASP A 58 4.44 29.28 18.18
C ASP A 58 4.94 27.99 17.50
N ALA A 59 4.39 27.67 16.33
CA ALA A 59 4.84 26.53 15.54
C ALA A 59 6.32 26.67 15.11
N ILE A 60 6.74 27.87 14.67
CA ILE A 60 8.13 28.14 14.30
C ILE A 60 9.06 28.04 15.50
N ALA A 61 8.62 28.50 16.69
CA ALA A 61 9.39 28.34 17.92
C ALA A 61 9.60 26.85 18.25
N LEU A 62 8.52 26.05 18.20
CA LEU A 62 8.59 24.60 18.43
C LEU A 62 9.53 23.88 17.45
N LEU A 63 9.52 24.28 16.17
CA LEU A 63 10.40 23.70 15.12
C LEU A 63 11.90 23.95 15.37
N ARG A 64 12.24 24.99 16.11
CA ARG A 64 13.63 25.28 16.51
C ARG A 64 14.08 24.46 17.71
N GLU A 65 13.16 24.03 18.55
CA GLU A 65 13.42 23.31 19.79
C GLU A 65 13.29 21.80 19.65
N ARG A 66 12.47 21.33 18.70
CA ARG A 66 12.13 19.91 18.54
C ARG A 66 12.35 19.41 17.12
N SER A 67 12.69 18.12 17.04
CA SER A 67 12.69 17.41 15.75
C SER A 67 11.26 17.00 15.42
N ILE A 68 10.72 17.56 14.35
CA ILE A 68 9.40 17.23 13.79
C ILE A 68 9.60 16.50 12.47
N ASP A 69 8.81 15.44 12.24
CA ASP A 69 8.92 14.63 11.02
C ASP A 69 7.97 15.09 9.91
N LEU A 70 6.86 15.74 10.30
CA LEU A 70 5.82 16.22 9.39
C LEU A 70 5.09 17.43 9.99
N VAL A 71 4.85 18.44 9.18
CA VAL A 71 3.95 19.56 9.52
C VAL A 71 2.65 19.41 8.74
N ILE A 72 1.53 19.41 9.45
CA ILE A 72 0.18 19.53 8.87
C ILE A 72 -0.37 20.88 9.29
N THR A 73 -0.60 21.77 8.34
CA THR A 73 -1.11 23.11 8.60
C THR A 73 -2.52 23.25 8.07
N MET A 74 -3.35 24.03 8.74
CA MET A 74 -4.62 24.51 8.22
C MET A 74 -4.48 25.94 7.69
N LEU A 75 -5.53 26.49 7.10
CA LEU A 75 -5.49 27.84 6.49
C LEU A 75 -5.43 28.96 7.53
N ARG A 76 -6.06 28.74 8.69
CA ARG A 76 -6.16 29.75 9.78
C ARG A 76 -5.09 29.46 10.84
N ILE A 77 -3.95 30.14 10.72
CA ILE A 77 -2.78 29.94 11.58
C ILE A 77 -2.29 31.23 12.23
N GLY A 78 -3.20 32.14 12.54
CA GLY A 78 -2.94 33.47 13.09
C GLY A 78 -2.84 34.53 12.00
N THR A 79 -1.91 35.46 12.15
CA THR A 79 -1.71 36.60 11.22
C THR A 79 -0.86 36.27 10.01
N MET A 80 -0.04 35.19 10.10
CA MET A 80 0.85 34.77 9.03
C MET A 80 0.07 33.97 7.97
N LYS A 81 0.39 34.21 6.70
CA LYS A 81 -0.18 33.41 5.61
C LYS A 81 0.49 32.04 5.52
N VAL A 82 -0.29 31.03 5.10
CA VAL A 82 0.17 29.63 5.03
C VAL A 82 1.42 29.47 4.17
N HIS A 83 1.52 30.16 3.02
CA HIS A 83 2.69 30.06 2.17
C HIS A 83 3.95 30.69 2.79
N GLU A 84 3.80 31.80 3.53
CA GLU A 84 4.89 32.43 4.29
C GLU A 84 5.40 31.49 5.38
N PHE A 85 4.46 30.87 6.10
CA PHE A 85 4.77 29.86 7.10
C PHE A 85 5.52 28.67 6.49
N ALA A 86 5.01 28.12 5.38
CA ALA A 86 5.64 26.98 4.71
C ALA A 86 7.08 27.31 4.24
N GLN A 87 7.31 28.51 3.70
CA GLN A 87 8.65 28.98 3.32
C GLN A 87 9.58 29.09 4.54
N GLN A 88 9.10 29.62 5.66
CA GLN A 88 9.89 29.67 6.89
C GLN A 88 10.23 28.28 7.44
N VAL A 89 9.27 27.34 7.41
CA VAL A 89 9.55 25.94 7.77
C VAL A 89 10.64 25.36 6.90
N LYS A 90 10.57 25.56 5.58
CA LYS A 90 11.61 25.10 4.65
C LYS A 90 12.97 25.77 4.85
N SER A 91 13.00 27.01 5.31
CA SER A 91 14.27 27.70 5.63
C SER A 91 14.93 27.15 6.90
N ILE A 92 14.13 26.72 7.88
CA ILE A 92 14.61 26.09 9.14
C ILE A 92 15.01 24.62 8.90
N GLN A 93 14.17 23.86 8.21
CA GLN A 93 14.36 22.44 7.92
C GLN A 93 14.00 22.13 6.45
N PRO A 94 14.93 22.25 5.49
CA PRO A 94 14.64 22.10 4.06
C PRO A 94 13.99 20.76 3.66
N GLY A 95 14.29 19.70 4.40
CA GLY A 95 13.75 18.35 4.15
C GLY A 95 12.42 18.07 4.82
N LEU A 96 11.89 18.97 5.66
CA LEU A 96 10.63 18.76 6.39
C LEU A 96 9.44 18.96 5.45
N ARG A 97 8.55 17.96 5.39
CA ARG A 97 7.33 18.05 4.59
C ARG A 97 6.29 18.93 5.26
N VAL A 98 5.67 19.81 4.47
CA VAL A 98 4.57 20.69 4.90
C VAL A 98 3.34 20.39 4.07
N VAL A 99 2.32 19.90 4.74
CA VAL A 99 1.04 19.48 4.16
C VAL A 99 -0.05 20.44 4.60
N LEU A 100 -0.82 20.96 3.64
CA LEU A 100 -2.01 21.76 3.94
C LEU A 100 -3.24 20.84 4.03
N LEU A 101 -4.03 21.00 5.08
CA LEU A 101 -5.33 20.38 5.26
C LEU A 101 -6.42 21.46 5.24
N ALA A 102 -7.28 21.45 4.21
CA ALA A 102 -8.37 22.39 4.05
C ALA A 102 -9.74 21.72 4.26
N TYR A 103 -10.75 22.45 4.70
CA TYR A 103 -12.11 21.91 4.89
C TYR A 103 -12.83 21.64 3.56
N ASN A 104 -12.54 22.43 2.54
CA ASN A 104 -13.17 22.27 1.23
C ASN A 104 -12.31 22.87 0.11
N THR A 105 -12.65 22.51 -1.12
CA THR A 105 -11.93 22.99 -2.31
C THR A 105 -12.11 24.49 -2.59
N ARG A 106 -13.17 25.13 -2.06
CA ARG A 106 -13.39 26.57 -2.26
C ARG A 106 -12.36 27.41 -1.50
N GLU A 107 -11.97 26.95 -0.30
CA GLU A 107 -10.90 27.60 0.46
C GLU A 107 -9.55 27.58 -0.30
N LEU A 108 -9.34 26.56 -1.12
CA LEU A 108 -8.13 26.40 -1.90
C LEU A 108 -8.07 27.32 -3.14
N ALA A 109 -9.20 27.85 -3.60
CA ALA A 109 -9.25 28.75 -4.76
C ALA A 109 -8.49 30.08 -4.54
N THR A 110 -8.29 30.46 -3.28
CA THR A 110 -7.55 31.67 -2.90
C THR A 110 -6.04 31.44 -2.72
N LEU A 111 -5.60 30.18 -2.75
CA LEU A 111 -4.20 29.83 -2.57
C LEU A 111 -3.43 29.94 -3.89
N ARG A 112 -2.30 30.65 -3.83
CA ARG A 112 -1.32 30.61 -4.90
C ARG A 112 -0.55 29.27 -4.85
N GLU A 113 -0.49 28.58 -5.95
CA GLU A 113 0.27 27.32 -6.04
C GLU A 113 1.78 27.56 -5.85
N GLY A 114 2.45 26.61 -5.22
CA GLY A 114 3.91 26.49 -5.27
C GLY A 114 4.71 27.06 -4.11
N ALA A 115 4.12 27.69 -3.12
CA ALA A 115 4.91 28.38 -2.08
C ALA A 115 5.24 27.51 -0.87
N GLY A 116 6.08 26.48 -1.06
CA GLY A 116 6.64 25.68 0.06
C GLY A 116 5.74 24.57 0.60
N LEU A 117 4.51 24.42 0.09
CA LEU A 117 3.61 23.32 0.41
C LEU A 117 3.95 22.10 -0.47
N ASP A 118 4.14 20.95 0.16
CA ASP A 118 4.43 19.71 -0.57
C ASP A 118 3.13 19.07 -1.09
N TYR A 119 2.08 19.05 -0.26
CA TYR A 119 0.75 18.53 -0.62
C TYR A 119 -0.37 19.35 -0.03
N THR A 120 -1.54 19.23 -0.63
CA THR A 120 -2.77 19.84 -0.14
C THR A 120 -3.87 18.79 -0.11
N PHE A 121 -4.47 18.55 1.05
CA PHE A 121 -5.56 17.61 1.25
C PHE A 121 -6.85 18.34 1.63
N VAL A 122 -7.98 17.66 1.37
CA VAL A 122 -9.32 18.14 1.76
C VAL A 122 -9.86 17.25 2.85
N TRP A 123 -10.24 17.87 3.97
CA TRP A 123 -10.89 17.21 5.09
C TRP A 123 -12.36 16.89 4.77
N HIS A 124 -12.73 15.63 4.85
CA HIS A 124 -14.10 15.18 4.63
C HIS A 124 -14.78 14.68 5.92
N GLY A 125 -14.34 15.14 7.08
CA GLY A 125 -14.86 14.67 8.38
C GLY A 125 -14.33 13.29 8.80
N ASP A 126 -13.28 12.80 8.18
CA ASP A 126 -12.71 11.48 8.43
C ASP A 126 -11.23 11.58 8.86
N SER A 127 -10.96 11.33 10.14
CA SER A 127 -9.61 11.41 10.73
C SER A 127 -8.59 10.42 10.11
N ARG A 128 -9.07 9.39 9.41
CA ARG A 128 -8.20 8.44 8.68
C ARG A 128 -7.36 9.09 7.60
N ILE A 129 -7.73 10.31 7.17
CA ILE A 129 -6.90 11.10 6.25
C ILE A 129 -5.53 11.43 6.85
N LEU A 130 -5.44 11.66 8.14
CA LEU A 130 -4.17 11.97 8.81
C LEU A 130 -3.23 10.76 8.80
N LEU A 131 -3.79 9.56 9.02
CA LEU A 131 -3.03 8.32 8.84
C LEU A 131 -2.57 8.18 7.38
N ALA A 132 -3.44 8.45 6.42
CA ALA A 132 -3.10 8.36 5.00
C ALA A 132 -1.99 9.35 4.61
N ILE A 133 -2.03 10.58 5.12
CA ILE A 133 -0.98 11.59 4.92
C ILE A 133 0.35 11.09 5.48
N CYS A 134 0.38 10.64 6.75
CA CYS A 134 1.60 10.10 7.35
C CYS A 134 2.17 8.94 6.53
N LYS A 135 1.31 8.00 6.10
CA LYS A 135 1.78 6.84 5.33
C LYS A 135 2.24 7.21 3.92
N LEU A 136 1.62 8.19 3.27
CA LEU A 136 2.08 8.67 1.97
C LEU A 136 3.48 9.29 2.07
N MET A 137 3.72 10.13 3.07
CA MET A 137 5.04 10.75 3.30
C MET A 137 6.10 9.71 3.65
N GLU A 138 5.75 8.69 4.45
CA GLU A 138 6.64 7.55 4.70
C GLU A 138 6.94 6.77 3.42
N ASP A 139 5.93 6.50 2.59
CA ASP A 139 6.07 5.72 1.37
C ASP A 139 6.97 6.42 0.35
N GLU A 140 6.76 7.70 0.10
CA GLU A 140 7.61 8.48 -0.80
C GLU A 140 9.09 8.46 -0.38
N ARG A 141 9.35 8.60 0.93
CA ARG A 141 10.72 8.67 1.43
C ARG A 141 11.41 7.31 1.46
N ASN A 142 10.65 6.23 1.64
CA ASN A 142 11.20 4.89 1.80
C ASN A 142 11.15 4.05 0.51
N VAL A 143 10.33 4.40 -0.49
CA VAL A 143 10.07 3.53 -1.64
C VAL A 143 11.34 3.05 -2.33
N HIS A 144 12.28 3.94 -2.61
CA HIS A 144 13.53 3.60 -3.29
C HIS A 144 14.33 2.55 -2.50
N HIS A 145 14.54 2.82 -1.21
CA HIS A 145 15.23 1.92 -0.30
C HIS A 145 14.51 0.57 -0.17
N ASP A 146 13.19 0.61 0.02
CA ASP A 146 12.40 -0.60 0.28
C ASP A 146 12.25 -1.48 -0.96
N VAL A 147 12.25 -0.87 -2.14
CA VAL A 147 12.32 -1.57 -3.42
C VAL A 147 13.67 -2.27 -3.59
N GLU A 148 14.78 -1.56 -3.40
CA GLU A 148 16.12 -2.16 -3.54
C GLU A 148 16.41 -3.26 -2.52
N LYS A 149 16.03 -3.05 -1.26
CA LYS A 149 16.37 -3.98 -0.17
C LYS A 149 15.38 -5.10 0.01
N GLY A 150 14.13 -4.91 -0.43
CA GLY A 150 13.04 -5.82 -0.12
C GLY A 150 12.18 -6.25 -1.30
N ASP A 151 12.39 -5.72 -2.50
CA ASP A 151 11.47 -5.92 -3.64
C ASP A 151 10.02 -5.55 -3.28
N VAL A 152 9.85 -4.52 -2.44
CA VAL A 152 8.54 -4.08 -1.96
C VAL A 152 7.73 -3.55 -3.13
N GLN A 153 6.51 -4.00 -3.24
CA GLN A 153 5.61 -3.66 -4.34
C GLN A 153 5.14 -2.20 -4.26
N VAL A 154 4.76 -1.66 -5.41
CA VAL A 154 4.29 -0.29 -5.57
C VAL A 154 2.91 -0.27 -6.20
N ILE A 155 2.05 0.62 -5.71
CA ILE A 155 0.78 1.01 -6.31
C ILE A 155 0.90 2.46 -6.74
N LEU A 156 0.60 2.75 -7.99
CA LEU A 156 0.60 4.11 -8.51
C LEU A 156 -0.82 4.67 -8.55
N LEU A 157 -1.01 5.83 -7.91
CA LEU A 157 -2.24 6.62 -7.99
C LEU A 157 -1.95 7.89 -8.79
N VAL A 158 -2.59 8.07 -9.94
CA VAL A 158 -2.49 9.25 -10.80
C VAL A 158 -3.78 10.03 -10.69
N GLU A 159 -3.75 11.13 -9.94
CA GLU A 159 -4.93 11.93 -9.63
C GLU A 159 -4.50 13.34 -9.21
N ASP A 160 -4.89 14.37 -9.96
CA ASP A 160 -4.57 15.77 -9.65
C ASP A 160 -5.61 16.45 -8.76
N SER A 161 -6.83 15.91 -8.73
CA SER A 161 -7.91 16.47 -7.92
C SER A 161 -7.70 16.20 -6.43
N ARG A 162 -7.42 17.27 -5.70
CA ARG A 162 -7.23 17.25 -4.23
C ARG A 162 -8.40 16.57 -3.50
N ARG A 163 -9.63 16.77 -3.98
CA ARG A 163 -10.83 16.11 -3.44
C ARG A 163 -10.78 14.60 -3.58
N PHE A 164 -10.38 14.09 -4.76
CA PHE A 164 -10.44 12.66 -5.04
C PHE A 164 -9.27 11.91 -4.40
N TYR A 165 -8.02 12.37 -4.52
CA TYR A 165 -6.94 11.66 -3.86
C TYR A 165 -7.07 11.69 -2.33
N SER A 166 -7.64 12.79 -1.75
CA SER A 166 -7.95 12.84 -0.31
C SER A 166 -8.98 11.79 0.11
N SER A 167 -9.89 11.42 -0.78
CA SER A 167 -10.90 10.37 -0.53
C SER A 167 -10.34 8.97 -0.77
N TYR A 168 -9.48 8.78 -1.78
CA TYR A 168 -8.97 7.48 -2.18
C TYR A 168 -7.87 6.96 -1.25
N LEU A 169 -6.93 7.82 -0.86
CA LEU A 169 -5.79 7.39 -0.06
C LEU A 169 -6.18 6.73 1.27
N PRO A 170 -7.14 7.26 2.07
CA PRO A 170 -7.61 6.57 3.28
C PRO A 170 -8.19 5.18 2.98
N ILE A 171 -8.92 5.03 1.87
CA ILE A 171 -9.49 3.74 1.45
C ILE A 171 -8.36 2.77 1.10
N LEU A 172 -7.41 3.17 0.26
CA LEU A 172 -6.31 2.33 -0.19
C LEU A 172 -5.42 1.90 0.97
N TYR A 173 -5.01 2.83 1.85
CA TYR A 173 -4.18 2.49 3.01
C TYR A 173 -4.88 1.54 3.97
N ARG A 174 -6.17 1.76 4.27
CA ARG A 174 -6.93 0.84 5.10
C ARG A 174 -7.00 -0.56 4.52
N MET A 175 -7.18 -0.68 3.21
CA MET A 175 -7.21 -1.97 2.52
C MET A 175 -5.83 -2.66 2.59
N LEU A 176 -4.75 -1.93 2.31
CA LEU A 176 -3.39 -2.45 2.39
C LEU A 176 -3.08 -2.98 3.78
N VAL A 177 -3.37 -2.20 4.81
CA VAL A 177 -3.06 -2.59 6.19
C VAL A 177 -3.94 -3.75 6.65
N LYS A 178 -5.25 -3.71 6.35
CA LYS A 178 -6.16 -4.82 6.67
C LYS A 178 -5.72 -6.13 6.02
N GLN A 179 -5.30 -6.08 4.76
CA GLN A 179 -4.79 -7.26 4.04
C GLN A 179 -3.52 -7.78 4.70
N THR A 180 -2.55 -6.91 4.97
CA THR A 180 -1.31 -7.30 5.64
C THR A 180 -1.59 -7.87 7.03
N SER A 181 -2.52 -7.27 7.79
CA SER A 181 -2.93 -7.77 9.10
C SER A 181 -3.63 -9.14 9.04
N ARG A 182 -4.48 -9.38 8.02
CA ARG A 182 -5.12 -10.68 7.81
C ARG A 182 -4.10 -11.79 7.57
N LEU A 183 -3.07 -11.49 6.80
CA LEU A 183 -1.97 -12.43 6.52
C LEU A 183 -1.10 -12.71 7.75
N MET A 184 -1.11 -11.81 8.73
CA MET A 184 -0.32 -11.96 9.96
C MET A 184 -0.86 -13.01 10.93
N TYR A 185 -2.10 -13.45 10.79
CA TYR A 185 -2.62 -14.58 11.59
C TYR A 185 -1.88 -15.89 11.29
N GLU A 186 -1.21 -15.98 10.15
CA GLU A 186 -0.39 -17.11 9.74
C GLU A 186 1.06 -17.01 10.22
N GLY A 187 1.49 -15.87 10.75
CA GLY A 187 2.86 -15.62 11.22
C GLY A 187 3.10 -15.99 12.69
N ALA A 188 4.29 -16.49 13.01
CA ALA A 188 4.60 -17.15 14.27
C ALA A 188 4.66 -16.26 15.51
N ASN A 189 5.00 -14.95 15.41
CA ASN A 189 5.12 -14.07 16.59
C ASN A 189 4.87 -12.58 16.26
N LEU A 190 4.67 -11.76 17.33
CA LEU A 190 4.37 -10.33 17.20
C LEU A 190 5.49 -9.55 16.49
N LEU A 191 6.75 -9.90 16.72
CA LEU A 191 7.90 -9.23 16.11
C LEU A 191 7.88 -9.46 14.59
N GLU A 192 7.67 -10.70 14.15
CA GLU A 192 7.59 -11.04 12.73
C GLU A 192 6.40 -10.35 12.06
N LYS A 193 5.25 -10.28 12.73
CA LYS A 193 4.08 -9.53 12.26
C LYS A 193 4.42 -8.06 12.00
N ASN A 194 5.07 -7.40 12.95
CA ASN A 194 5.47 -6.01 12.83
C ASN A 194 6.50 -5.78 11.72
N LEU A 195 7.40 -6.73 11.53
CA LEU A 195 8.38 -6.68 10.45
C LEU A 195 7.73 -6.84 9.07
N ARG A 196 6.77 -7.74 8.94
CA ARG A 196 6.00 -7.93 7.70
C ARG A 196 5.18 -6.68 7.31
N LEU A 197 4.65 -5.92 8.30
CA LEU A 197 3.95 -4.66 8.04
C LEU A 197 4.82 -3.60 7.37
N ARG A 198 6.14 -3.61 7.58
CA ARG A 198 7.06 -2.71 6.89
C ARG A 198 7.16 -3.01 5.40
N ALA A 199 6.89 -4.26 5.04
CA ALA A 199 6.96 -4.76 3.67
C ALA A 199 5.65 -4.66 2.89
N ARG A 200 4.64 -3.96 3.41
CA ARG A 200 3.40 -3.67 2.68
C ARG A 200 3.71 -2.91 1.39
N ALA A 201 2.88 -3.07 0.39
CA ALA A 201 2.99 -2.28 -0.82
C ALA A 201 2.97 -0.77 -0.51
N LYS A 202 3.80 -0.01 -1.22
CA LYS A 202 3.89 1.46 -1.12
C LYS A 202 2.91 2.10 -2.09
N ILE A 203 2.32 3.23 -1.70
CA ILE A 203 1.52 4.03 -2.61
C ILE A 203 2.32 5.25 -3.02
N LEU A 204 2.41 5.49 -4.32
CA LEU A 204 2.95 6.71 -4.90
C LEU A 204 1.82 7.51 -5.53
N LEU A 205 1.76 8.79 -5.22
CA LEU A 205 0.81 9.74 -5.79
C LEU A 205 1.51 10.58 -6.86
N ALA A 206 0.98 10.56 -8.07
CA ALA A 206 1.36 11.48 -9.14
C ALA A 206 0.18 12.40 -9.45
N THR A 207 0.44 13.69 -9.55
CA THR A 207 -0.60 14.69 -9.83
C THR A 207 -0.53 15.22 -11.28
N ASN A 208 0.41 14.72 -12.07
CA ASN A 208 0.61 15.06 -13.47
C ASN A 208 1.20 13.87 -14.23
N HIS A 209 1.24 14.00 -15.56
CA HIS A 209 1.72 12.95 -16.46
C HIS A 209 3.21 12.64 -16.26
N GLU A 210 4.02 13.66 -16.07
CA GLU A 210 5.47 13.55 -15.98
C GLU A 210 5.89 12.76 -14.74
N ASP A 211 5.30 13.07 -13.59
CA ASP A 211 5.56 12.34 -12.35
C ASP A 211 5.06 10.89 -12.45
N ALA A 212 3.89 10.67 -13.08
CA ALA A 212 3.38 9.33 -13.33
C ALA A 212 4.36 8.49 -14.17
N MET A 213 4.88 9.08 -15.26
CA MET A 213 5.85 8.41 -16.14
C MET A 213 7.19 8.15 -15.44
N LEU A 214 7.67 9.10 -14.65
CA LEU A 214 8.89 8.92 -13.85
C LEU A 214 8.77 7.70 -12.91
N HIS A 215 7.62 7.56 -12.23
CA HIS A 215 7.36 6.42 -11.37
C HIS A 215 7.24 5.10 -12.17
N ILE A 216 6.56 5.13 -13.31
CA ILE A 216 6.42 3.97 -14.19
C ILE A 216 7.79 3.50 -14.69
N GLU A 217 8.63 4.41 -15.17
CA GLU A 217 9.97 4.08 -15.66
C GLU A 217 10.86 3.52 -14.56
N ARG A 218 10.80 4.12 -13.37
CA ARG A 218 11.66 3.72 -12.24
C ARG A 218 11.24 2.41 -11.60
N TYR A 219 9.95 2.10 -11.57
CA TYR A 219 9.40 0.98 -10.81
C TYR A 219 8.59 -0.01 -11.65
N SER A 220 8.76 -0.03 -12.98
CA SER A 220 7.96 -0.82 -13.94
C SER A 220 7.75 -2.28 -13.56
N GLU A 221 8.77 -2.94 -13.03
CA GLU A 221 8.73 -4.35 -12.66
C GLU A 221 8.05 -4.65 -11.32
N ILE A 222 7.82 -3.62 -10.50
CA ILE A 222 7.38 -3.78 -9.12
C ILE A 222 6.02 -3.13 -8.91
N ILE A 223 5.57 -2.30 -9.87
CA ILE A 223 4.21 -1.78 -9.87
C ILE A 223 3.24 -2.94 -10.09
N ILE A 224 2.31 -3.12 -9.15
CA ILE A 224 1.29 -4.19 -9.19
C ILE A 224 -0.05 -3.70 -9.68
N GLY A 225 -0.24 -2.40 -9.81
CA GLY A 225 -1.44 -1.79 -10.34
C GLY A 225 -1.40 -0.28 -10.37
N VAL A 226 -2.18 0.28 -11.25
CA VAL A 226 -2.30 1.72 -11.48
C VAL A 226 -3.76 2.14 -11.33
N PHE A 227 -3.99 3.18 -10.53
CA PHE A 227 -5.24 3.90 -10.47
C PHE A 227 -5.03 5.22 -11.20
N THR A 228 -5.73 5.47 -12.28
CA THR A 228 -5.54 6.70 -13.05
C THR A 228 -6.85 7.43 -13.29
N ASP A 229 -6.80 8.75 -13.13
CA ASP A 229 -7.85 9.63 -13.65
C ASP A 229 -7.83 9.66 -15.19
N GLY A 230 -8.92 10.07 -15.78
CA GLY A 230 -9.03 10.34 -17.20
C GLY A 230 -8.42 11.65 -17.63
N GLU A 231 -8.37 12.64 -16.74
CA GLU A 231 -7.96 14.01 -17.00
C GLU A 231 -7.02 14.54 -15.93
N PHE A 232 -5.83 14.95 -16.32
CA PHE A 232 -4.82 15.55 -15.41
C PHE A 232 -3.81 16.39 -16.21
N PRO A 233 -3.01 17.26 -15.53
CA PRO A 233 -2.02 18.10 -16.15
C PRO A 233 -0.91 17.32 -16.87
N THR A 234 -0.46 17.88 -17.99
CA THR A 234 0.72 17.48 -18.75
C THR A 234 1.58 18.73 -18.97
N LYS A 235 2.80 18.61 -19.52
CA LYS A 235 3.64 19.76 -19.90
C LYS A 235 2.92 20.79 -20.78
N SER A 236 1.95 20.34 -21.55
CA SER A 236 1.14 21.19 -22.44
C SER A 236 -0.13 21.76 -21.80
N GLY A 237 -0.31 21.54 -20.48
CA GLY A 237 -1.50 21.92 -19.73
C GLY A 237 -2.46 20.79 -19.45
N LEU A 238 -3.65 21.09 -18.95
CA LEU A 238 -4.69 20.10 -18.64
C LEU A 238 -5.20 19.43 -19.91
N ARG A 239 -5.18 18.08 -19.95
CA ARG A 239 -5.64 17.29 -21.10
C ARG A 239 -6.76 16.33 -20.72
N LYS A 240 -7.89 16.41 -21.43
CA LYS A 240 -9.09 15.56 -21.20
C LYS A 240 -8.85 14.06 -21.39
N ASN A 241 -7.84 13.67 -22.17
CA ASN A 241 -7.54 12.27 -22.49
C ASN A 241 -6.16 11.84 -21.94
N ALA A 242 -5.57 12.62 -21.01
CA ALA A 242 -4.27 12.32 -20.46
C ALA A 242 -4.18 10.89 -19.88
N GLY A 243 -5.26 10.44 -19.22
CA GLY A 243 -5.34 9.09 -18.68
C GLY A 243 -5.35 8.00 -19.76
N LEU A 244 -6.02 8.20 -20.88
CA LEU A 244 -6.00 7.24 -22.00
C LEU A 244 -4.59 7.16 -22.64
N ASP A 245 -3.93 8.30 -22.79
CA ASP A 245 -2.58 8.35 -23.34
C ASP A 245 -1.59 7.65 -22.39
N LEU A 246 -1.68 7.93 -21.10
CA LEU A 246 -0.90 7.22 -20.07
C LEU A 246 -1.12 5.70 -20.11
N VAL A 247 -2.37 5.26 -20.24
CA VAL A 247 -2.69 3.83 -20.33
C VAL A 247 -2.05 3.21 -21.57
N LYS A 248 -2.06 3.88 -22.72
CA LYS A 248 -1.38 3.38 -23.94
C LYS A 248 0.12 3.22 -23.72
N GLU A 249 0.77 4.19 -23.09
CA GLU A 249 2.20 4.12 -22.75
C GLU A 249 2.52 2.97 -21.79
N ILE A 250 1.66 2.76 -20.78
CA ILE A 250 1.80 1.62 -19.87
C ILE A 250 1.64 0.30 -20.63
N ARG A 251 0.65 0.19 -21.53
CA ARG A 251 0.39 -1.03 -22.31
C ARG A 251 1.54 -1.41 -23.24
N LEU A 252 2.29 -0.44 -23.75
CA LEU A 252 3.49 -0.69 -24.54
C LEU A 252 4.60 -1.35 -23.71
N ARG A 253 4.71 -1.00 -22.44
CA ARG A 253 5.73 -1.55 -21.53
C ARG A 253 5.29 -2.83 -20.81
N ASN A 254 4.05 -2.84 -20.36
CA ASN A 254 3.43 -3.97 -19.68
C ASN A 254 1.98 -4.15 -20.14
N PRO A 255 1.72 -5.03 -21.13
CA PRO A 255 0.40 -5.26 -21.68
C PRO A 255 -0.63 -5.77 -20.67
N HIS A 256 -0.16 -6.34 -19.55
CA HIS A 256 -0.99 -7.01 -18.54
C HIS A 256 -1.12 -6.23 -17.23
N MET A 257 -0.55 -5.01 -17.14
CA MET A 257 -0.64 -4.18 -15.93
C MET A 257 -2.11 -4.00 -15.52
N PRO A 258 -2.50 -4.31 -14.27
CA PRO A 258 -3.82 -3.99 -13.76
C PRO A 258 -4.02 -2.47 -13.70
N ILE A 259 -5.04 -1.96 -14.40
CA ILE A 259 -5.33 -0.52 -14.42
C ILE A 259 -6.80 -0.29 -14.09
N LEU A 260 -7.05 0.49 -13.03
CA LEU A 260 -8.35 1.07 -12.72
C LEU A 260 -8.41 2.49 -13.28
N PHE A 261 -9.18 2.66 -14.35
CA PHE A 261 -9.38 3.95 -14.98
C PHE A 261 -10.60 4.64 -14.38
N GLN A 262 -10.43 5.84 -13.90
CA GLN A 262 -11.46 6.58 -13.20
C GLN A 262 -11.81 7.86 -13.97
N SER A 263 -13.08 8.17 -14.10
CA SER A 263 -13.51 9.43 -14.69
C SER A 263 -14.93 9.82 -14.22
N LYS A 264 -15.22 11.12 -14.26
CA LYS A 264 -16.59 11.64 -14.20
C LYS A 264 -17.28 11.58 -15.55
N ASN A 265 -16.51 11.57 -16.63
CA ASN A 265 -17.04 11.50 -17.99
C ASN A 265 -17.31 10.04 -18.38
N PRO A 266 -18.59 9.63 -18.55
CA PRO A 266 -18.95 8.27 -18.94
C PRO A 266 -18.52 7.92 -20.37
N GLU A 267 -18.28 8.90 -21.24
CA GLU A 267 -17.84 8.67 -22.63
C GLU A 267 -16.45 8.02 -22.70
N LEU A 268 -15.63 8.21 -21.65
CA LEU A 268 -14.31 7.56 -21.54
C LEU A 268 -14.39 6.07 -21.18
N ALA A 269 -15.59 5.55 -20.86
CA ALA A 269 -15.73 4.15 -20.44
C ALA A 269 -15.36 3.16 -21.54
N GLU A 270 -15.89 3.33 -22.74
CA GLU A 270 -15.60 2.42 -23.86
C GLU A 270 -14.15 2.54 -24.35
N PRO A 271 -13.58 3.74 -24.57
CA PRO A 271 -12.16 3.86 -24.90
C PRO A 271 -11.22 3.24 -23.82
N ALA A 272 -11.55 3.40 -22.55
CA ALA A 272 -10.77 2.79 -21.48
C ALA A 272 -10.87 1.26 -21.47
N ARG A 273 -12.06 0.69 -21.67
CA ARG A 273 -12.26 -0.76 -21.77
C ARG A 273 -11.56 -1.36 -22.99
N ALA A 274 -11.56 -0.65 -24.13
CA ALA A 274 -10.83 -1.06 -25.34
C ALA A 274 -9.31 -1.22 -25.06
N LEU A 275 -8.77 -0.45 -24.12
CA LEU A 275 -7.39 -0.57 -23.64
C LEU A 275 -7.23 -1.61 -22.50
N LYS A 276 -8.21 -2.48 -22.29
CA LYS A 276 -8.24 -3.54 -21.27
C LYS A 276 -8.07 -3.00 -19.85
N THR A 277 -8.73 -1.88 -19.53
CA THR A 277 -8.78 -1.33 -18.17
C THR A 277 -10.11 -1.63 -17.50
N THR A 278 -10.15 -1.58 -16.18
CA THR A 278 -11.40 -1.56 -15.41
C THR A 278 -11.86 -0.11 -15.28
N PHE A 279 -13.02 0.23 -15.82
CA PHE A 279 -13.58 1.59 -15.71
C PHE A 279 -14.39 1.76 -14.41
N LEU A 280 -14.18 2.87 -13.74
CA LEU A 280 -14.91 3.27 -12.54
C LEU A 280 -15.37 4.73 -12.61
N HIS A 281 -16.67 4.96 -12.50
CA HIS A 281 -17.20 6.32 -12.38
C HIS A 281 -16.87 6.90 -10.99
N LYS A 282 -16.23 8.08 -10.93
CA LYS A 282 -15.72 8.71 -9.68
C LYS A 282 -16.81 8.99 -8.64
N GLU A 283 -18.05 9.21 -9.06
CA GLU A 283 -19.20 9.50 -8.19
C GLU A 283 -20.05 8.25 -7.91
N SER A 284 -19.52 7.05 -8.17
CA SER A 284 -20.25 5.82 -7.90
C SER A 284 -20.50 5.65 -6.38
N PRO A 285 -21.73 5.37 -5.94
CA PRO A 285 -22.01 5.10 -4.54
C PRO A 285 -21.33 3.84 -4.01
N THR A 286 -20.92 2.96 -4.91
CA THR A 286 -20.19 1.71 -4.60
C THR A 286 -18.68 1.82 -4.81
N LEU A 287 -18.14 3.04 -4.92
CA LEU A 287 -16.73 3.32 -5.19
C LEU A 287 -15.78 2.45 -4.35
N ARG A 288 -15.95 2.48 -3.03
CA ARG A 288 -15.11 1.73 -2.09
C ARG A 288 -15.13 0.22 -2.37
N LYS A 289 -16.33 -0.35 -2.58
CA LYS A 289 -16.47 -1.78 -2.87
C LYS A 289 -15.84 -2.17 -4.21
N ARG A 290 -15.95 -1.31 -5.20
CA ARG A 290 -15.36 -1.54 -6.53
C ARG A 290 -13.84 -1.44 -6.51
N ILE A 291 -13.27 -0.50 -5.78
CA ILE A 291 -11.82 -0.42 -5.54
C ILE A 291 -11.35 -1.70 -4.84
N GLN A 292 -12.04 -2.13 -3.78
CA GLN A 292 -11.73 -3.36 -3.07
C GLN A 292 -11.74 -4.57 -4.00
N ASN A 293 -12.81 -4.75 -4.74
CA ASN A 293 -12.93 -5.86 -5.69
C ASN A 293 -11.80 -5.84 -6.72
N PHE A 294 -11.45 -4.66 -7.24
CA PHE A 294 -10.35 -4.52 -8.19
C PHE A 294 -9.00 -4.96 -7.58
N MET A 295 -8.69 -4.53 -6.36
CA MET A 295 -7.47 -4.93 -5.68
C MET A 295 -7.43 -6.44 -5.42
N GLU A 296 -8.55 -7.02 -4.97
CA GLU A 296 -8.64 -8.46 -4.69
C GLU A 296 -8.56 -9.32 -5.97
N GLN A 297 -9.20 -8.89 -7.07
CA GLN A 297 -9.31 -9.67 -8.30
C GLN A 297 -8.13 -9.52 -9.26
N HIS A 298 -7.47 -8.36 -9.26
CA HIS A 298 -6.47 -8.01 -10.27
C HIS A 298 -5.09 -7.69 -9.69
N MET A 299 -4.99 -7.28 -8.42
CA MET A 299 -3.71 -6.87 -7.81
C MET A 299 -3.18 -7.87 -6.79
N SER A 300 -3.66 -9.10 -6.82
CA SER A 300 -3.20 -10.21 -5.97
C SER A 300 -3.45 -10.02 -4.45
N PHE A 301 -4.34 -9.10 -4.05
CA PHE A 301 -4.72 -8.93 -2.64
C PHE A 301 -5.77 -9.93 -2.14
N GLY A 302 -6.44 -10.64 -3.03
CA GLY A 302 -7.38 -11.71 -2.73
C GLY A 302 -6.76 -13.10 -2.83
N ASP A 303 -7.62 -14.11 -3.00
CA ASP A 303 -7.20 -15.49 -3.32
C ASP A 303 -6.42 -15.50 -4.65
N PHE A 304 -5.54 -16.48 -4.83
CA PHE A 304 -4.95 -16.72 -6.15
C PHE A 304 -6.02 -17.32 -7.05
N ILE A 305 -6.35 -16.64 -8.13
CA ILE A 305 -7.39 -17.08 -9.06
C ILE A 305 -6.71 -17.65 -10.30
N PHE A 306 -6.85 -18.95 -10.50
CA PHE A 306 -6.44 -19.59 -11.74
C PHE A 306 -7.46 -19.25 -12.84
N ARG A 307 -6.98 -18.64 -13.91
CA ARG A 307 -7.82 -18.20 -15.02
C ARG A 307 -7.47 -18.92 -16.31
N GLY A 308 -8.49 -19.31 -17.03
CA GLY A 308 -8.39 -19.88 -18.35
C GLY A 308 -8.05 -18.86 -19.44
N GLU A 309 -8.10 -19.28 -20.69
CA GLU A 309 -7.67 -18.48 -21.84
C GLU A 309 -8.58 -17.26 -22.09
N ALA A 310 -9.87 -17.45 -21.95
CA ALA A 310 -10.85 -16.38 -22.06
C ALA A 310 -10.95 -15.49 -20.79
N GLY A 311 -10.14 -15.78 -19.75
CA GLY A 311 -10.13 -15.06 -18.49
C GLY A 311 -11.14 -15.61 -17.46
N GLU A 312 -11.84 -16.69 -17.76
CA GLU A 312 -12.75 -17.41 -16.88
C GLU A 312 -12.01 -17.98 -15.66
N GLU A 313 -12.67 -18.02 -14.54
CA GLU A 313 -12.13 -18.62 -13.32
C GLU A 313 -12.23 -20.14 -13.40
N ILE A 314 -11.08 -20.82 -13.28
CA ILE A 314 -11.00 -22.29 -13.21
C ILE A 314 -11.14 -22.73 -11.74
N CYS A 315 -10.28 -22.20 -10.89
CA CYS A 315 -10.29 -22.45 -9.46
C CYS A 315 -9.56 -21.33 -8.71
N ARG A 316 -9.55 -21.40 -7.37
CA ARG A 316 -8.84 -20.43 -6.54
C ARG A 316 -8.13 -21.09 -5.38
N ALA A 317 -7.06 -20.44 -4.90
CA ALA A 317 -6.30 -20.86 -3.74
C ALA A 317 -6.23 -19.71 -2.72
N LYS A 318 -6.63 -19.98 -1.48
CA LYS A 318 -6.61 -19.00 -0.38
C LYS A 318 -5.25 -18.90 0.29
N ASP A 319 -4.51 -20.00 0.32
CA ASP A 319 -3.22 -20.14 0.98
C ASP A 319 -2.23 -20.98 0.14
N LEU A 320 -0.99 -21.09 0.61
CA LEU A 320 0.07 -21.82 -0.08
C LEU A 320 -0.21 -23.31 -0.25
N ARG A 321 -0.96 -23.94 0.68
CA ARG A 321 -1.28 -25.36 0.58
C ARG A 321 -2.28 -25.60 -0.52
N GLN A 322 -3.36 -24.79 -0.54
CA GLN A 322 -4.32 -24.84 -1.63
C GLN A 322 -3.69 -24.48 -2.97
N LEU A 323 -2.76 -23.48 -3.00
CA LEU A 323 -2.05 -23.16 -4.23
C LEU A 323 -1.28 -24.37 -4.76
N ARG A 324 -0.54 -25.08 -3.89
CA ARG A 324 0.18 -26.30 -4.26
C ARG A 324 -0.79 -27.38 -4.77
N ASP A 325 -1.88 -27.62 -4.04
CA ASP A 325 -2.83 -28.68 -4.38
C ASP A 325 -3.51 -28.39 -5.74
N GLN A 326 -3.91 -27.13 -5.97
CA GLN A 326 -4.49 -26.70 -7.24
C GLN A 326 -3.49 -26.72 -8.41
N LEU A 327 -2.21 -26.42 -8.17
CA LEU A 327 -1.16 -26.52 -9.20
C LEU A 327 -1.03 -27.93 -9.82
N ILE A 328 -1.40 -28.98 -9.07
CA ILE A 328 -1.38 -30.37 -9.56
C ILE A 328 -2.52 -30.61 -10.55
N GLU A 329 -3.67 -30.01 -10.31
CA GLU A 329 -4.94 -30.33 -11.02
C GLU A 329 -5.23 -29.39 -12.20
N VAL A 330 -4.77 -28.13 -12.15
CA VAL A 330 -5.07 -27.16 -13.22
C VAL A 330 -4.41 -27.51 -14.55
N PRO A 331 -5.02 -27.14 -15.70
CA PRO A 331 -4.40 -27.33 -17.01
C PRO A 331 -3.03 -26.67 -17.10
N ILE A 332 -2.08 -27.30 -17.77
CA ILE A 332 -0.69 -26.83 -17.86
C ILE A 332 -0.58 -25.46 -18.51
N ASP A 333 -1.40 -25.17 -19.53
CA ASP A 333 -1.45 -23.87 -20.21
C ASP A 333 -1.84 -22.74 -19.25
N CYS A 334 -2.71 -23.05 -18.26
CA CYS A 334 -3.06 -22.12 -17.21
C CYS A 334 -1.83 -21.80 -16.34
N VAL A 335 -1.02 -22.81 -15.96
CA VAL A 335 0.21 -22.62 -15.19
C VAL A 335 1.20 -21.74 -15.97
N GLY A 336 1.45 -22.07 -17.24
CA GLY A 336 2.32 -21.31 -18.14
C GLY A 336 1.92 -19.85 -18.26
N ARG A 337 0.63 -19.58 -18.42
CA ARG A 337 0.08 -18.23 -18.53
C ARG A 337 0.28 -17.41 -17.24
N HIS A 338 0.07 -18.00 -16.08
CA HIS A 338 0.30 -17.32 -14.81
C HIS A 338 1.78 -17.11 -14.53
N ALA A 339 2.63 -18.08 -14.92
CA ALA A 339 4.06 -17.97 -14.77
C ALA A 339 4.67 -16.87 -15.66
N SER A 340 4.28 -16.81 -16.96
CA SER A 340 4.74 -15.77 -17.90
C SER A 340 4.44 -14.35 -17.46
N ARG A 341 3.40 -14.17 -16.63
CA ARG A 341 2.95 -12.87 -16.10
C ARG A 341 3.42 -12.61 -14.68
N ASN A 342 4.28 -13.45 -14.12
CA ASN A 342 4.78 -13.35 -12.73
C ASN A 342 3.67 -13.34 -11.66
N HIS A 343 2.48 -13.87 -11.94
CA HIS A 343 1.36 -13.82 -11.01
C HIS A 343 1.65 -14.54 -9.70
N PHE A 344 2.36 -15.67 -9.74
CA PHE A 344 2.78 -16.41 -8.54
C PHE A 344 3.66 -15.55 -7.63
N SER A 345 4.71 -14.94 -8.18
CA SER A 345 5.62 -14.10 -7.39
C SER A 345 4.92 -12.83 -6.88
N HIS A 346 4.03 -12.22 -7.67
CA HIS A 346 3.24 -11.07 -7.23
C HIS A 346 2.33 -11.42 -6.04
N TRP A 347 1.59 -12.53 -6.13
CA TRP A 347 0.71 -12.99 -5.08
C TRP A 347 1.46 -13.36 -3.79
N LEU A 348 2.63 -13.99 -3.90
CA LEU A 348 3.49 -14.29 -2.77
C LEU A 348 4.04 -13.02 -2.10
N ARG A 349 4.40 -12.00 -2.87
CA ARG A 349 4.88 -10.72 -2.34
C ARG A 349 3.81 -9.95 -1.61
N THR A 350 2.57 -9.91 -2.11
CA THR A 350 1.45 -9.28 -1.39
C THR A 350 1.19 -9.95 -0.05
N ARG A 351 1.58 -11.23 0.09
CA ARG A 351 1.55 -12.01 1.33
C ARG A 351 2.84 -11.94 2.14
N THR A 352 3.77 -11.08 1.72
CA THR A 352 5.07 -10.90 2.37
C THR A 352 5.95 -12.18 2.41
N GLU A 353 5.67 -13.15 1.54
CA GLU A 353 6.47 -14.37 1.38
C GLU A 353 7.62 -14.14 0.39
N PHE A 354 8.44 -13.11 0.69
CA PHE A 354 9.53 -12.64 -0.20
C PHE A 354 10.60 -13.70 -0.49
N GLY A 355 10.86 -14.60 0.47
CA GLY A 355 11.83 -15.68 0.27
C GLY A 355 11.41 -16.60 -0.85
N LEU A 356 10.17 -17.06 -0.84
CA LEU A 356 9.61 -17.91 -1.88
C LEU A 356 9.42 -17.15 -3.19
N ALA A 357 8.91 -15.91 -3.11
CA ALA A 357 8.76 -15.06 -4.30
C ALA A 357 10.10 -14.80 -5.00
N ALA A 358 11.19 -14.57 -4.25
CA ALA A 358 12.52 -14.37 -4.79
C ALA A 358 13.12 -15.66 -5.37
N ALA A 359 12.76 -16.82 -4.86
CA ALA A 359 13.19 -18.10 -5.43
C ALA A 359 12.50 -18.39 -6.77
N ILE A 360 11.22 -18.02 -6.90
CA ILE A 360 10.43 -18.30 -8.10
C ILE A 360 10.68 -17.27 -9.22
N ARG A 361 10.84 -15.99 -8.92
CA ARG A 361 10.91 -14.90 -9.91
C ARG A 361 12.08 -14.96 -10.91
N PRO A 362 13.29 -15.35 -10.55
CA PRO A 362 14.41 -15.38 -11.48
C PRO A 362 14.21 -16.32 -12.67
N LYS A 363 13.36 -17.34 -12.50
CA LYS A 363 13.08 -18.32 -13.53
C LYS A 363 12.01 -17.78 -14.50
N LYS A 364 12.37 -17.74 -15.78
CA LYS A 364 11.48 -17.42 -16.90
C LYS A 364 10.98 -18.70 -17.54
N LEU A 365 9.92 -18.62 -18.36
CA LEU A 365 9.44 -19.79 -19.10
C LEU A 365 10.54 -20.38 -20.01
N ASP A 366 11.34 -19.52 -20.61
CA ASP A 366 12.43 -19.91 -21.51
C ASP A 366 13.58 -20.68 -20.80
N ASP A 367 13.60 -20.70 -19.47
CA ASP A 367 14.56 -21.48 -18.68
C ASP A 367 14.14 -22.96 -18.56
N PHE A 368 12.99 -23.34 -19.09
CA PHE A 368 12.42 -24.68 -19.02
C PHE A 368 12.19 -25.22 -20.44
N GLU A 369 12.51 -26.48 -20.66
CA GLU A 369 12.28 -27.15 -21.96
C GLU A 369 10.78 -27.35 -22.23
N GLU A 370 10.00 -27.63 -21.16
CA GLU A 370 8.56 -27.88 -21.21
C GLU A 370 7.82 -27.17 -20.06
N LEU A 371 6.52 -26.89 -20.26
CA LEU A 371 5.68 -26.26 -19.23
C LEU A 371 5.53 -27.15 -17.98
N GLU A 372 5.62 -28.47 -18.11
CA GLU A 372 5.61 -29.38 -16.95
C GLU A 372 6.79 -29.11 -16.03
N GLY A 373 7.98 -28.79 -16.56
CA GLY A 373 9.11 -28.37 -15.76
C GLY A 373 8.85 -27.11 -14.92
N VAL A 374 8.03 -26.18 -15.43
CA VAL A 374 7.59 -25.00 -14.66
C VAL A 374 6.71 -25.42 -13.48
N ARG A 375 5.76 -26.33 -13.70
CA ARG A 375 4.88 -26.89 -12.66
C ARG A 375 5.70 -27.56 -11.56
N ASP A 376 6.61 -28.46 -11.94
CA ASP A 376 7.45 -29.21 -11.02
C ASP A 376 8.35 -28.29 -10.18
N PHE A 377 8.92 -27.27 -10.81
CA PHE A 377 9.70 -26.25 -10.13
C PHE A 377 8.87 -25.47 -9.10
N LEU A 378 7.65 -25.04 -9.45
CA LEU A 378 6.74 -24.34 -8.54
C LEU A 378 6.35 -25.25 -7.37
N LEU A 379 5.97 -26.49 -7.63
CA LEU A 379 5.61 -27.48 -6.62
C LEU A 379 6.76 -27.77 -5.66
N SER A 380 7.96 -28.01 -6.18
CA SER A 380 9.16 -28.23 -5.36
C SER A 380 9.44 -27.00 -4.48
N SER A 381 9.48 -25.81 -5.06
CA SER A 381 9.76 -24.56 -4.33
C SER A 381 8.74 -24.31 -3.20
N ILE A 382 7.45 -24.54 -3.46
CA ILE A 382 6.40 -24.38 -2.45
C ILE A 382 6.52 -25.46 -1.36
N ASN A 383 6.78 -26.71 -1.71
CA ASN A 383 6.95 -27.80 -0.75
C ASN A 383 8.14 -27.56 0.18
N ASP A 384 9.30 -27.20 -0.37
CA ASP A 384 10.50 -26.90 0.40
C ASP A 384 10.26 -25.77 1.39
N PHE A 385 9.55 -24.72 0.94
CA PHE A 385 9.18 -23.60 1.79
C PHE A 385 8.20 -24.02 2.90
N LEU A 386 7.19 -24.83 2.58
CA LEU A 386 6.23 -25.33 3.57
C LEU A 386 6.90 -26.24 4.60
N VAL A 387 7.84 -27.08 4.18
CA VAL A 387 8.64 -27.94 5.08
C VAL A 387 9.52 -27.10 5.99
N ALA A 388 10.25 -26.12 5.43
CA ALA A 388 11.10 -25.23 6.21
C ALA A 388 10.30 -24.43 7.27
N ASN A 389 9.10 -23.95 6.89
CA ASN A 389 8.23 -23.22 7.81
C ASN A 389 7.54 -24.12 8.86
N ARG A 390 7.29 -25.39 8.55
CA ARG A 390 6.76 -26.34 9.54
C ARG A 390 7.68 -26.47 10.76
N LYS A 391 8.99 -26.47 10.56
CA LYS A 391 9.99 -26.54 11.64
C LYS A 391 10.02 -25.29 12.53
N ARG A 392 9.52 -24.14 12.05
CA ARG A 392 9.57 -22.85 12.75
C ARG A 392 8.29 -22.47 13.51
N GLN A 393 7.19 -23.21 13.35
CA GLN A 393 5.89 -22.88 13.94
C GLN A 393 5.59 -23.68 15.19
N ILE A 394 5.23 -22.99 16.29
CA ILE A 394 4.58 -23.58 17.45
C ILE A 394 3.08 -23.62 17.16
N ARG A 395 2.48 -24.81 17.08
CA ARG A 395 1.07 -24.96 16.77
C ARG A 395 0.26 -25.30 18.00
N ASP A 396 -1.02 -24.88 18.01
CA ASP A 396 -1.96 -25.41 18.97
C ASP A 396 -2.29 -26.88 18.63
N TYR A 397 -2.31 -27.72 19.62
CA TYR A 397 -2.67 -29.13 19.46
C TYR A 397 -4.14 -29.26 19.05
N SER A 398 -4.42 -30.00 18.00
CA SER A 398 -5.78 -30.43 17.65
C SER A 398 -5.81 -31.93 17.43
N ALA A 399 -6.79 -32.59 18.04
CA ALA A 399 -7.00 -34.03 17.88
C ALA A 399 -7.23 -34.39 16.39
N GLY A 400 -6.38 -35.25 15.84
CA GLY A 400 -6.37 -35.63 14.42
C GLY A 400 -5.12 -35.17 13.64
N LEU A 401 -4.27 -34.32 14.23
CA LEU A 401 -2.98 -33.86 13.64
C LEU A 401 -1.75 -34.63 14.17
N GLU A 402 -1.97 -35.78 14.82
CA GLU A 402 -0.90 -36.58 15.46
C GLU A 402 0.23 -37.03 14.52
N LYS A 403 -0.02 -37.04 13.22
CA LYS A 403 0.99 -37.39 12.19
C LYS A 403 1.81 -36.24 11.64
N VAL A 404 1.58 -35.00 12.12
CA VAL A 404 2.28 -33.82 11.63
C VAL A 404 3.40 -33.45 12.59
N GLY A 405 4.64 -33.81 12.26
CA GLY A 405 5.83 -33.40 13.05
C GLY A 405 5.90 -31.89 13.26
N GLY A 406 6.38 -31.48 14.45
CA GLY A 406 6.51 -30.08 14.86
C GLY A 406 6.24 -29.88 16.34
N PHE A 407 6.63 -28.73 16.88
CA PHE A 407 6.36 -28.38 18.27
C PHE A 407 4.89 -27.96 18.42
N GLN A 408 4.14 -28.66 19.27
CA GLN A 408 2.71 -28.39 19.49
C GLN A 408 2.47 -27.90 20.91
N LYS A 409 1.61 -26.91 21.08
CA LYS A 409 1.18 -26.38 22.37
C LYS A 409 -0.17 -26.99 22.75
N LEU A 410 -0.25 -27.58 23.93
CA LEU A 410 -1.47 -28.06 24.56
C LEU A 410 -2.08 -26.94 25.45
N GLY A 411 -3.33 -26.61 25.22
CA GLY A 411 -4.10 -25.64 26.02
C GLY A 411 -4.12 -24.20 25.47
N SER A 412 -4.97 -23.38 26.09
CA SER A 412 -5.17 -21.95 25.75
C SER A 412 -4.13 -21.07 26.42
N GLY A 413 -3.81 -19.91 25.81
CA GLY A 413 -2.87 -18.92 26.32
C GLY A 413 -1.50 -18.93 25.64
N THR A 414 -0.58 -18.07 26.10
CA THR A 414 0.77 -17.95 25.55
C THR A 414 1.76 -18.92 26.20
N LEU A 415 2.72 -19.44 25.44
CA LEU A 415 3.82 -20.23 26.00
C LEU A 415 4.71 -19.36 26.89
N GLY A 416 4.99 -19.83 28.09
CA GLY A 416 5.98 -19.24 28.99
C GLY A 416 7.41 -19.32 28.42
N GLY A 417 8.36 -18.61 29.04
CA GLY A 417 9.76 -18.50 28.58
C GLY A 417 10.45 -19.85 28.33
N LYS A 418 10.24 -20.83 29.21
CA LYS A 418 10.80 -22.19 29.06
C LYS A 418 10.23 -22.93 27.84
N GLY A 419 8.91 -22.84 27.62
CA GLY A 419 8.26 -23.45 26.46
C GLY A 419 8.73 -22.83 25.14
N ARG A 420 8.94 -21.50 25.11
CA ARG A 420 9.50 -20.79 23.94
C ARG A 420 10.95 -21.19 23.68
N GLY A 421 11.77 -21.36 24.73
CA GLY A 421 13.15 -21.84 24.61
C GLY A 421 13.24 -23.24 24.03
N LEU A 422 12.39 -24.18 24.49
CA LEU A 422 12.29 -25.52 23.93
C LEU A 422 11.86 -25.53 22.47
N ALA A 423 10.84 -24.73 22.12
CA ALA A 423 10.40 -24.59 20.75
C ALA A 423 11.50 -24.02 19.83
N PHE A 424 12.29 -23.08 20.33
CA PHE A 424 13.46 -22.53 19.62
C PHE A 424 14.53 -23.60 19.36
N PHE A 425 14.88 -24.39 20.38
CA PHE A 425 15.83 -25.49 20.21
C PHE A 425 15.34 -26.57 19.24
N TYR A 426 14.04 -26.86 19.24
CA TYR A 426 13.45 -27.83 18.31
C TYR A 426 13.44 -27.29 16.86
N SER A 427 13.42 -25.98 16.67
CA SER A 427 13.38 -25.33 15.35
C SER A 427 14.74 -25.18 14.67
N LYS A 428 15.84 -25.40 15.41
CA LYS A 428 17.22 -25.45 14.90
C LYS A 428 17.60 -26.86 14.48
#